data_66adc6ee0c52ace99ff5fdf13de7b43c
#
_entry.id   66adc6ee0c52ace99ff5fdf13de7b43c
#
_cell.length_a   1.000
_cell.length_b   1.000
_cell.length_c   1.000
_cell.angle_alpha   90.00
_cell.angle_beta   90.00
_cell.angle_gamma   90.00
#
_symmetry.space_group_name_H-M   'P 1'
#
loop_
_entity.id
_entity.type
_entity.pdbx_description
1 polymer ?
#
loop_
_entity_poly.entity_id
_entity_poly.type
_entity_poly.pdbx_seq_one_letter_code
_entity_poly.pdbx_strand_id
1 'polypeptide(L)'
;MKTIKGRLLATVSAAAFIVLFIGAAAGATVVGSAGIGSAVGAGLLTGVLGTVVIDAAVSSVLGSALQPIAELKQFASGDFSEQSRMTAGAGVGDGFRDEAEEVSQAARTIRQRMRETINGTSGEAANIADTASAAYNEMAELNNKIDEMDQVMDGLTGKVQEAAEVTQSISDASGEIGTVVDDVSCKASESADASRDINIRADKLYKSTVASQKQAEKVYHSAAGELEHALQEVEKIEVIKTLSREIGEIAGKTNLIALNAAIEAARAGDAGRGFTVVSEEVRNLAESSQVTVEKIQKVIGEVVDSVMALKDSSGRLLEFVREEVMTDYDTMVSTAEQYQKDAFFFDGIATDLGASAEEMGASIEEMLASLQTVSSLNNTIVEEVNHVAGAMQNTNVGSEEILRKMSIMERSSRSLQEITAAFRV
;
A
#
# COMPACT_ATOMS: atom_id res chain seq x y z
N MET A 1 -71.11 19.78 9.90
CA MET A 1 -70.10 18.82 10.45
C MET A 1 -70.26 17.38 9.93
N LYS A 2 -71.43 16.89 9.51
CA LYS A 2 -71.64 15.53 8.97
C LYS A 2 -70.96 15.31 7.60
N THR A 3 -70.87 16.33 6.75
CA THR A 3 -70.33 16.27 5.37
C THR A 3 -68.81 16.22 5.34
N ILE A 4 -68.13 16.76 6.34
CA ILE A 4 -66.63 16.75 6.43
C ILE A 4 -66.19 15.36 6.88
N LYS A 5 -66.90 14.69 7.80
CA LYS A 5 -66.57 13.30 8.19
C LYS A 5 -66.73 12.31 7.04
N GLY A 6 -67.74 12.48 6.16
CA GLY A 6 -67.90 11.61 5.01
C GLY A 6 -66.80 11.78 3.94
N ARG A 7 -66.37 13.02 3.68
CA ARG A 7 -65.24 13.29 2.75
C ARG A 7 -63.92 12.87 3.33
N LEU A 8 -63.72 13.08 4.65
CA LEU A 8 -62.50 12.63 5.32
C LEU A 8 -62.42 11.08 5.34
N LEU A 9 -63.54 10.38 5.56
CA LEU A 9 -63.58 8.92 5.49
C LEU A 9 -63.29 8.38 4.10
N ALA A 10 -63.78 9.02 3.02
CA ALA A 10 -63.50 8.62 1.64
C ALA A 10 -62.05 8.91 1.22
N THR A 11 -61.49 10.07 1.59
CA THR A 11 -60.07 10.39 1.33
C THR A 11 -59.13 9.61 2.25
N VAL A 12 -59.48 9.35 3.50
CA VAL A 12 -58.71 8.50 4.41
C VAL A 12 -58.79 7.05 3.96
N SER A 13 -59.94 6.59 3.42
CA SER A 13 -60.08 5.24 2.83
C SER A 13 -59.21 5.08 1.58
N ALA A 14 -59.19 6.08 0.67
CA ALA A 14 -58.32 6.06 -0.51
C ALA A 14 -56.81 6.23 -0.14
N ALA A 15 -56.49 7.12 0.79
CA ALA A 15 -55.14 7.29 1.30
C ALA A 15 -54.68 6.09 2.14
N ALA A 16 -55.55 5.49 2.97
CA ALA A 16 -55.28 4.25 3.70
C ALA A 16 -55.10 3.08 2.74
N PHE A 17 -55.79 3.06 1.60
CA PHE A 17 -55.58 2.06 0.56
C PHE A 17 -54.22 2.20 -0.12
N ILE A 18 -53.77 3.44 -0.41
CA ILE A 18 -52.44 3.75 -0.95
C ILE A 18 -51.34 3.53 0.11
N VAL A 19 -51.55 3.93 1.36
CA VAL A 19 -50.58 3.74 2.47
C VAL A 19 -50.51 2.28 2.90
N LEU A 20 -51.61 1.54 2.95
CA LEU A 20 -51.62 0.09 3.16
C LEU A 20 -50.92 -0.66 2.02
N PHE A 21 -51.00 -0.15 0.82
CA PHE A 21 -50.39 -0.73 -0.38
C PHE A 21 -48.88 -0.46 -0.41
N ILE A 22 -48.47 0.76 -0.08
CA ILE A 22 -47.04 1.15 0.09
C ILE A 22 -46.45 0.54 1.38
N GLY A 23 -47.23 0.50 2.46
CA GLY A 23 -46.83 -0.12 3.74
C GLY A 23 -46.78 -1.65 3.67
N ALA A 24 -47.59 -2.30 2.83
CA ALA A 24 -47.50 -3.75 2.60
C ALA A 24 -46.26 -4.12 1.76
N ALA A 25 -45.85 -3.24 0.81
CA ALA A 25 -44.59 -3.41 0.08
C ALA A 25 -43.35 -3.18 0.97
N ALA A 26 -43.44 -2.26 1.97
CA ALA A 26 -42.35 -1.94 2.90
C ALA A 26 -42.41 -2.77 4.18
N GLY A 27 -43.56 -3.30 4.57
CA GLY A 27 -43.80 -4.00 5.83
C GLY A 27 -43.85 -5.51 5.75
N ALA A 28 -43.55 -6.11 4.59
CA ALA A 28 -43.55 -7.58 4.39
C ALA A 28 -42.52 -8.34 5.26
N THR A 29 -41.72 -7.62 6.05
CA THR A 29 -40.75 -8.21 6.98
C THR A 29 -41.28 -8.48 8.39
N VAL A 30 -42.53 -8.06 8.73
CA VAL A 30 -42.96 -8.12 10.16
C VAL A 30 -44.29 -8.84 10.40
N VAL A 31 -45.17 -9.06 9.37
CA VAL A 31 -46.43 -9.74 9.63
C VAL A 31 -46.71 -10.83 8.60
N GLY A 32 -46.86 -12.02 9.06
CA GLY A 32 -47.06 -13.21 8.25
C GLY A 32 -48.20 -13.12 7.29
N SER A 33 -48.11 -13.87 6.19
CA SER A 33 -48.86 -13.89 4.94
C SER A 33 -50.40 -13.93 5.03
N ALA A 34 -50.96 -14.00 6.22
CA ALA A 34 -52.41 -14.05 6.41
C ALA A 34 -53.12 -12.67 6.47
N GLY A 35 -52.38 -11.59 6.77
CA GLY A 35 -52.97 -10.27 7.04
C GLY A 35 -53.24 -9.42 5.79
N ILE A 36 -52.45 -9.56 4.71
CA ILE A 36 -52.55 -8.67 3.53
C ILE A 36 -53.67 -9.09 2.59
N GLY A 37 -53.88 -10.38 2.41
CA GLY A 37 -55.00 -10.91 1.59
C GLY A 37 -56.37 -10.56 2.18
N SER A 38 -56.50 -10.52 3.52
CA SER A 38 -57.75 -10.20 4.19
C SER A 38 -58.09 -8.70 4.14
N ALA A 39 -57.14 -7.79 4.18
CA ALA A 39 -57.40 -6.35 4.17
C ALA A 39 -57.80 -5.83 2.76
N VAL A 40 -57.18 -6.36 1.69
CA VAL A 40 -57.56 -6.01 0.31
C VAL A 40 -58.88 -6.70 -0.08
N GLY A 41 -59.06 -7.95 0.36
CA GLY A 41 -60.34 -8.66 0.19
C GLY A 41 -61.50 -7.96 0.91
N ALA A 42 -61.26 -7.42 2.13
CA ALA A 42 -62.27 -6.68 2.88
C ALA A 42 -62.64 -5.33 2.22
N GLY A 43 -61.68 -4.62 1.59
CA GLY A 43 -61.92 -3.38 0.86
C GLY A 43 -62.74 -3.60 -0.44
N LEU A 44 -62.47 -4.68 -1.17
CA LEU A 44 -63.25 -5.10 -2.34
C LEU A 44 -64.61 -5.67 -1.93
N LEU A 45 -64.71 -6.43 -0.84
CA LEU A 45 -65.95 -6.91 -0.27
C LEU A 45 -66.83 -5.76 0.22
N THR A 46 -66.31 -4.71 0.84
CA THR A 46 -67.09 -3.53 1.23
C THR A 46 -67.56 -2.70 0.05
N GLY A 47 -66.79 -2.61 -1.06
CA GLY A 47 -67.27 -2.01 -2.33
C GLY A 47 -68.33 -2.84 -2.98
N VAL A 48 -68.13 -4.16 -3.05
CA VAL A 48 -69.16 -5.07 -3.63
C VAL A 48 -70.34 -5.23 -2.68
N LEU A 49 -70.18 -5.32 -1.36
CA LEU A 49 -71.25 -5.30 -0.36
C LEU A 49 -71.96 -3.96 -0.33
N GLY A 50 -71.27 -2.83 -0.56
CA GLY A 50 -71.89 -1.53 -0.72
C GLY A 50 -72.85 -1.51 -1.96
N THR A 51 -72.40 -2.07 -3.09
CA THR A 51 -73.23 -2.20 -4.29
C THR A 51 -74.39 -3.19 -4.11
N VAL A 52 -74.13 -4.33 -3.44
CA VAL A 52 -75.14 -5.32 -3.11
C VAL A 52 -76.11 -4.77 -2.05
N VAL A 53 -75.61 -4.02 -1.04
CA VAL A 53 -76.47 -3.36 -0.06
C VAL A 53 -77.25 -2.21 -0.68
N ILE A 54 -76.63 -1.46 -1.62
CA ILE A 54 -77.34 -0.42 -2.38
C ILE A 54 -78.35 -1.06 -3.30
N ASP A 55 -78.02 -2.14 -4.00
CA ASP A 55 -78.99 -2.86 -4.86
C ASP A 55 -80.10 -3.53 -4.04
N ALA A 56 -79.72 -4.11 -2.86
CA ALA A 56 -80.69 -4.64 -1.90
C ALA A 56 -81.56 -3.54 -1.23
N ALA A 57 -80.98 -2.39 -0.90
CA ALA A 57 -81.66 -1.25 -0.33
C ALA A 57 -82.56 -0.58 -1.39
N VAL A 58 -82.02 -0.44 -2.61
CA VAL A 58 -82.77 0.09 -3.72
C VAL A 58 -83.88 -0.89 -4.11
N SER A 59 -83.69 -2.19 -4.18
CA SER A 59 -84.73 -3.18 -4.42
C SER A 59 -85.67 -3.28 -3.24
N SER A 60 -85.20 -3.14 -1.99
CA SER A 60 -86.13 -3.11 -0.82
C SER A 60 -86.94 -1.83 -0.74
N VAL A 61 -86.35 -0.68 -1.05
CA VAL A 61 -87.04 0.64 -1.07
C VAL A 61 -87.94 0.71 -2.28
N LEU A 62 -87.54 0.23 -3.48
CA LEU A 62 -88.40 0.09 -4.60
C LEU A 62 -89.45 -0.97 -4.34
N GLY A 63 -89.09 -2.09 -3.74
CA GLY A 63 -90.05 -3.15 -3.40
C GLY A 63 -91.11 -2.68 -2.41
N SER A 64 -90.71 -1.93 -1.35
CA SER A 64 -91.69 -1.35 -0.40
C SER A 64 -92.49 -0.17 -0.95
N ALA A 65 -91.88 0.60 -1.89
CA ALA A 65 -92.54 1.66 -2.58
C ALA A 65 -93.45 1.14 -3.76
N LEU A 66 -93.09 0.01 -4.37
CA LEU A 66 -93.82 -0.60 -5.48
C LEU A 66 -94.97 -1.48 -5.01
N GLN A 67 -95.00 -1.91 -3.70
CA GLN A 67 -96.18 -2.56 -3.17
C GLN A 67 -97.49 -1.66 -3.20
N PRO A 68 -97.40 -0.41 -2.82
CA PRO A 68 -98.52 0.51 -3.10
C PRO A 68 -98.63 0.92 -4.57
N ILE A 69 -97.53 0.85 -5.34
CA ILE A 69 -97.45 1.19 -6.76
C ILE A 69 -97.78 -0.01 -7.66
N ALA A 70 -97.99 -1.24 -7.14
CA ALA A 70 -98.58 -2.30 -7.93
C ALA A 70 -99.97 -1.91 -8.36
N GLU A 71 -100.65 -1.09 -7.61
CA GLU A 71 -101.91 -0.38 -8.06
C GLU A 71 -101.52 0.79 -8.97
N LEU A 72 -100.40 1.50 -8.74
CA LEU A 72 -99.83 2.55 -9.59
C LEU A 72 -99.12 2.01 -10.86
N LYS A 73 -98.80 0.70 -10.93
CA LYS A 73 -98.30 0.07 -12.17
C LYS A 73 -99.31 0.07 -13.28
N GLN A 74 -100.55 0.12 -12.95
CA GLN A 74 -101.64 0.47 -13.90
C GLN A 74 -101.62 1.94 -14.31
N PHE A 75 -101.07 2.83 -13.42
CA PHE A 75 -100.81 4.21 -13.75
C PHE A 75 -99.47 4.40 -14.47
N ALA A 76 -98.42 3.59 -14.18
CA ALA A 76 -97.11 3.72 -14.81
C ALA A 76 -96.92 2.94 -16.12
N SER A 77 -97.79 1.99 -16.44
CA SER A 77 -97.82 1.31 -17.73
C SER A 77 -98.67 2.04 -18.77
N GLY A 78 -99.32 3.08 -18.43
CA GLY A 78 -100.04 3.95 -19.31
C GLY A 78 -99.43 5.33 -19.16
N ASP A 79 -98.49 5.64 -19.91
CA ASP A 79 -98.25 6.98 -20.36
C ASP A 79 -98.63 8.11 -19.39
N PHE A 80 -97.77 8.25 -18.27
CA PHE A 80 -97.92 9.37 -17.36
C PHE A 80 -97.65 10.74 -18.01
N SER A 81 -97.23 10.77 -19.25
CA SER A 81 -97.10 11.95 -20.04
C SER A 81 -98.51 12.40 -20.59
N GLU A 82 -99.40 11.46 -20.88
CA GLU A 82 -100.72 11.78 -21.27
C GLU A 82 -101.72 11.89 -20.12
N GLN A 83 -101.52 11.19 -19.04
CA GLN A 83 -102.32 11.34 -17.83
C GLN A 83 -102.03 12.56 -17.00
N SER A 84 -100.87 13.19 -17.16
CA SER A 84 -100.64 14.57 -16.80
C SER A 84 -101.63 15.51 -17.56
N ARG A 85 -102.22 15.00 -18.66
CA ARG A 85 -103.35 15.57 -19.37
C ARG A 85 -104.67 14.89 -19.01
N MET A 86 -104.68 14.04 -18.02
CA MET A 86 -105.93 13.77 -17.38
C MET A 86 -106.42 15.08 -16.79
N THR A 87 -106.99 15.81 -17.66
CA THR A 87 -107.99 16.77 -17.30
C THR A 87 -108.70 16.14 -16.15
N ALA A 88 -108.65 16.82 -15.06
CA ALA A 88 -109.49 16.57 -13.95
C ALA A 88 -110.96 16.29 -14.47
N GLY A 89 -111.20 15.05 -14.80
CA GLY A 89 -112.54 14.57 -14.87
C GLY A 89 -113.08 14.60 -13.49
N ALA A 90 -114.06 15.38 -13.32
CA ALA A 90 -114.81 15.64 -12.10
C ALA A 90 -114.95 14.34 -11.29
N GLY A 91 -114.47 14.34 -10.06
CA GLY A 91 -114.81 13.29 -9.13
C GLY A 91 -113.66 12.66 -8.28
N VAL A 92 -112.45 13.12 -8.41
CA VAL A 92 -111.34 12.69 -7.49
C VAL A 92 -111.27 13.66 -6.33
N GLY A 93 -111.59 13.19 -5.14
CA GLY A 93 -111.54 14.02 -3.90
C GLY A 93 -110.21 14.66 -3.67
N ASP A 94 -110.17 15.82 -3.05
CA ASP A 94 -108.93 16.62 -2.79
C ASP A 94 -107.88 15.84 -2.04
N GLY A 95 -108.24 14.87 -1.20
CA GLY A 95 -107.25 14.01 -0.48
C GLY A 95 -106.47 13.12 -1.42
N PHE A 96 -106.99 12.62 -2.53
CA PHE A 96 -106.27 11.76 -3.50
C PHE A 96 -105.27 12.57 -4.37
N ARG A 97 -105.56 13.87 -4.54
CA ARG A 97 -104.65 14.79 -5.24
C ARG A 97 -103.39 15.02 -4.39
N ASP A 98 -103.56 15.23 -3.12
CA ASP A 98 -102.47 15.46 -2.19
C ASP A 98 -101.62 14.20 -2.05
N GLU A 99 -102.21 13.04 -1.91
CA GLU A 99 -101.45 11.74 -1.87
C GLU A 99 -100.77 11.42 -3.22
N ALA A 100 -101.36 11.73 -4.37
CA ALA A 100 -100.78 11.55 -5.67
C ALA A 100 -99.60 12.54 -5.90
N GLU A 101 -99.70 13.73 -5.39
CA GLU A 101 -98.62 14.75 -5.41
C GLU A 101 -97.51 14.35 -4.50
N GLU A 102 -97.77 13.84 -3.29
CA GLU A 102 -96.82 13.31 -2.33
C GLU A 102 -96.07 12.10 -2.90
N VAL A 103 -96.80 11.15 -3.53
CA VAL A 103 -96.19 10.03 -4.23
C VAL A 103 -95.32 10.48 -5.43
N SER A 104 -95.82 11.48 -6.21
CA SER A 104 -95.06 12.06 -7.32
C SER A 104 -93.83 12.77 -6.87
N GLN A 105 -93.87 13.48 -5.73
CA GLN A 105 -92.73 14.15 -5.09
C GLN A 105 -91.79 13.12 -4.53
N ALA A 106 -92.23 12.08 -3.84
CA ALA A 106 -91.44 10.95 -3.41
C ALA A 106 -90.71 10.24 -4.55
N ALA A 107 -91.45 9.97 -5.66
CA ALA A 107 -90.89 9.36 -6.87
C ALA A 107 -89.85 10.25 -7.54
N ARG A 108 -90.06 11.57 -7.59
CA ARG A 108 -89.03 12.52 -8.09
C ARG A 108 -87.80 12.53 -7.18
N THR A 109 -87.97 12.55 -5.87
CA THR A 109 -86.89 12.52 -4.92
C THR A 109 -86.08 11.21 -5.00
N ILE A 110 -86.82 10.09 -5.14
CA ILE A 110 -86.15 8.78 -5.36
C ILE A 110 -85.35 8.79 -6.68
N ARG A 111 -85.96 9.28 -7.78
CA ARG A 111 -85.26 9.35 -9.06
C ARG A 111 -84.00 10.22 -8.99
N GLN A 112 -84.10 11.39 -8.35
CA GLN A 112 -82.96 12.27 -8.19
C GLN A 112 -81.88 11.59 -7.38
N ARG A 113 -82.23 10.99 -6.25
CA ARG A 113 -81.22 10.25 -5.41
C ARG A 113 -80.60 9.07 -6.14
N MET A 114 -81.49 8.32 -6.90
CA MET A 114 -80.95 7.22 -7.73
C MET A 114 -80.00 7.75 -8.82
N ARG A 115 -80.35 8.85 -9.46
CA ARG A 115 -79.50 9.50 -10.46
C ARG A 115 -78.13 9.92 -9.87
N GLU A 116 -78.18 10.57 -8.72
CA GLU A 116 -76.94 10.97 -7.99
C GLU A 116 -76.14 9.76 -7.58
N THR A 117 -76.75 8.70 -7.09
CA THR A 117 -76.09 7.45 -6.70
C THR A 117 -75.47 6.72 -7.88
N ILE A 118 -76.21 6.57 -8.99
CA ILE A 118 -75.79 5.89 -10.23
C ILE A 118 -74.57 6.67 -10.83
N ASN A 119 -74.74 7.99 -10.97
CA ASN A 119 -73.63 8.83 -11.49
C ASN A 119 -72.45 8.81 -10.60
N GLY A 120 -72.63 8.89 -9.26
CA GLY A 120 -71.56 8.76 -8.30
C GLY A 120 -70.82 7.41 -8.36
N THR A 121 -71.59 6.30 -8.43
CA THR A 121 -71.10 4.95 -8.58
C THR A 121 -70.30 4.76 -9.89
N SER A 122 -70.85 5.31 -10.99
CA SER A 122 -70.19 5.26 -12.29
C SER A 122 -68.90 6.05 -12.31
N GLY A 123 -68.86 7.25 -11.66
CA GLY A 123 -67.71 8.06 -11.52
C GLY A 123 -66.65 7.37 -10.66
N GLU A 124 -67.00 6.76 -9.52
CA GLU A 124 -66.08 6.00 -8.68
C GLU A 124 -65.59 4.74 -9.40
N ALA A 125 -66.39 4.08 -10.18
CA ALA A 125 -65.95 2.96 -10.99
C ALA A 125 -64.93 3.38 -12.05
N ALA A 126 -65.14 4.54 -12.71
CA ALA A 126 -64.11 5.08 -13.63
C ALA A 126 -62.73 5.39 -12.90
N ASN A 127 -62.85 6.05 -11.76
CA ASN A 127 -61.65 6.35 -10.93
C ASN A 127 -60.90 5.09 -10.50
N ILE A 128 -61.62 4.00 -10.15
CA ILE A 128 -61.02 2.72 -9.81
C ILE A 128 -60.33 2.11 -11.04
N ALA A 129 -60.93 2.18 -12.23
CA ALA A 129 -60.30 1.67 -13.45
C ALA A 129 -59.00 2.43 -13.79
N ASP A 130 -59.06 3.76 -13.71
CA ASP A 130 -57.89 4.62 -13.97
C ASP A 130 -56.78 4.36 -12.95
N THR A 131 -57.11 4.21 -11.66
CA THR A 131 -56.17 3.89 -10.62
C THR A 131 -55.55 2.50 -10.81
N ALA A 132 -56.33 1.52 -11.22
CA ALA A 132 -55.86 0.19 -11.54
C ALA A 132 -54.89 0.19 -12.74
N SER A 133 -55.19 0.99 -13.76
CA SER A 133 -54.32 1.15 -14.94
C SER A 133 -53.02 1.84 -14.60
N ALA A 134 -53.06 2.90 -13.78
CA ALA A 134 -51.84 3.58 -13.30
C ALA A 134 -50.96 2.63 -12.50
N ALA A 135 -51.51 1.88 -11.54
CA ALA A 135 -50.78 0.89 -10.76
C ALA A 135 -50.21 -0.25 -11.62
N TYR A 136 -50.88 -0.65 -12.70
CA TYR A 136 -50.37 -1.60 -13.67
C TYR A 136 -49.08 -1.09 -14.34
N ASN A 137 -49.09 0.18 -14.76
CA ASN A 137 -47.90 0.80 -15.37
C ASN A 137 -46.73 0.93 -14.38
N GLU A 138 -47.03 1.32 -13.13
CA GLU A 138 -46.00 1.39 -12.06
C GLU A 138 -45.36 0.02 -11.75
N MET A 139 -46.18 -1.05 -11.78
CA MET A 139 -45.66 -2.40 -11.59
C MET A 139 -44.82 -2.87 -12.78
N ALA A 140 -45.16 -2.48 -14.00
CA ALA A 140 -44.33 -2.77 -15.17
C ALA A 140 -42.98 -2.06 -15.08
N GLU A 141 -42.96 -0.80 -14.63
CA GLU A 141 -41.72 -0.06 -14.37
C GLU A 141 -40.88 -0.69 -13.23
N LEU A 142 -41.56 -1.14 -12.16
CA LEU A 142 -40.92 -1.84 -11.06
C LEU A 142 -40.21 -3.13 -11.52
N ASN A 143 -40.87 -3.92 -12.37
CA ASN A 143 -40.27 -5.14 -12.93
C ASN A 143 -39.04 -4.83 -13.77
N ASN A 144 -39.06 -3.77 -14.60
CA ASN A 144 -37.87 -3.36 -15.36
C ASN A 144 -36.72 -2.96 -14.42
N LYS A 145 -37.03 -2.28 -13.31
CA LYS A 145 -35.98 -1.93 -12.29
C LYS A 145 -35.43 -3.15 -11.56
N ILE A 146 -36.26 -4.17 -11.36
CA ILE A 146 -35.80 -5.46 -10.80
C ILE A 146 -34.82 -6.14 -11.75
N ASP A 147 -35.12 -6.15 -13.06
CA ASP A 147 -34.25 -6.74 -14.08
C ASP A 147 -32.91 -5.96 -14.19
N GLU A 148 -32.96 -4.62 -14.13
CA GLU A 148 -31.74 -3.78 -14.07
C GLU A 148 -30.89 -4.08 -12.81
N MET A 149 -31.56 -4.26 -11.68
CA MET A 149 -30.88 -4.56 -10.41
C MET A 149 -30.24 -5.95 -10.43
N ASP A 150 -30.87 -6.93 -11.07
CA ASP A 150 -30.31 -8.28 -11.27
C ASP A 150 -28.97 -8.20 -12.04
N GLN A 151 -28.94 -7.42 -13.14
CA GLN A 151 -27.72 -7.18 -13.90
C GLN A 151 -26.60 -6.50 -13.05
N VAL A 152 -27.00 -5.56 -12.18
CA VAL A 152 -26.05 -4.90 -11.26
C VAL A 152 -25.49 -5.90 -10.23
N MET A 153 -26.33 -6.79 -9.70
CA MET A 153 -25.90 -7.83 -8.74
C MET A 153 -24.96 -8.84 -9.40
N ASP A 154 -25.23 -9.26 -10.63
CA ASP A 154 -24.32 -10.11 -11.40
C ASP A 154 -22.97 -9.41 -11.63
N GLY A 155 -22.99 -8.13 -12.02
CA GLY A 155 -21.80 -7.31 -12.18
C GLY A 155 -21.01 -7.15 -10.86
N LEU A 156 -21.72 -6.97 -9.74
CA LEU A 156 -21.10 -6.87 -8.41
C LEU A 156 -20.45 -8.18 -7.99
N THR A 157 -21.12 -9.31 -8.24
CA THR A 157 -20.54 -10.64 -7.99
C THR A 157 -19.22 -10.84 -8.75
N GLY A 158 -19.20 -10.46 -10.04
CA GLY A 158 -17.97 -10.50 -10.84
C GLY A 158 -16.85 -9.62 -10.28
N LYS A 159 -17.19 -8.42 -9.79
CA LYS A 159 -16.22 -7.52 -9.16
C LYS A 159 -15.65 -8.03 -7.84
N VAL A 160 -16.48 -8.68 -7.04
CA VAL A 160 -16.04 -9.29 -5.78
C VAL A 160 -15.10 -10.46 -6.06
N GLN A 161 -15.39 -11.26 -7.09
CA GLN A 161 -14.48 -12.34 -7.51
C GLN A 161 -13.13 -11.78 -7.99
N GLU A 162 -13.11 -10.74 -8.82
CA GLU A 162 -11.91 -10.05 -9.26
C GLU A 162 -11.12 -9.50 -8.06
N ALA A 163 -11.80 -8.87 -7.09
CA ALA A 163 -11.19 -8.37 -5.86
C ALA A 163 -10.58 -9.49 -5.00
N ALA A 164 -11.21 -10.66 -4.93
CA ALA A 164 -10.68 -11.82 -4.24
C ALA A 164 -9.40 -12.34 -4.89
N GLU A 165 -9.35 -12.41 -6.23
CA GLU A 165 -8.15 -12.82 -6.98
C GLU A 165 -6.99 -11.84 -6.80
N VAL A 166 -7.27 -10.52 -6.84
CA VAL A 166 -6.28 -9.48 -6.58
C VAL A 166 -5.77 -9.57 -5.13
N THR A 167 -6.67 -9.77 -4.17
CA THR A 167 -6.31 -9.93 -2.75
C THR A 167 -5.38 -11.12 -2.55
N GLN A 168 -5.66 -12.25 -3.19
CA GLN A 168 -4.79 -13.43 -3.15
C GLN A 168 -3.42 -13.13 -3.77
N SER A 169 -3.39 -12.47 -4.94
CA SER A 169 -2.14 -12.11 -5.61
C SER A 169 -1.27 -11.18 -4.77
N ILE A 170 -1.88 -10.20 -4.06
CA ILE A 170 -1.16 -9.31 -3.14
C ILE A 170 -0.65 -10.10 -1.92
N SER A 171 -1.43 -11.07 -1.42
CA SER A 171 -1.01 -11.92 -0.31
C SER A 171 0.21 -12.76 -0.69
N ASP A 172 0.20 -13.36 -1.87
CA ASP A 172 1.32 -14.17 -2.39
C ASP A 172 2.58 -13.28 -2.59
N ALA A 173 2.43 -12.11 -3.21
CA ALA A 173 3.52 -11.14 -3.36
C ALA A 173 4.07 -10.64 -2.02
N SER A 174 3.20 -10.42 -1.02
CA SER A 174 3.62 -10.04 0.34
C SER A 174 4.43 -11.15 1.01
N GLY A 175 4.06 -12.40 0.79
CA GLY A 175 4.84 -13.55 1.25
C GLY A 175 6.23 -13.62 0.62
N GLU A 176 6.33 -13.35 -0.71
CA GLU A 176 7.62 -13.28 -1.40
C GLU A 176 8.48 -12.11 -0.88
N ILE A 177 7.87 -10.92 -0.67
CA ILE A 177 8.58 -9.78 -0.08
C ILE A 177 9.05 -10.12 1.34
N GLY A 178 8.26 -10.84 2.13
CA GLY A 178 8.65 -11.30 3.47
C GLY A 178 9.94 -12.13 3.44
N THR A 179 10.06 -13.07 2.50
CA THR A 179 11.30 -13.86 2.33
C THR A 179 12.51 -13.00 1.93
N VAL A 180 12.30 -11.98 1.09
CA VAL A 180 13.36 -11.02 0.71
C VAL A 180 13.80 -10.18 1.91
N VAL A 181 12.86 -9.75 2.75
CA VAL A 181 13.15 -8.98 3.98
C VAL A 181 13.97 -9.81 4.97
N ASP A 182 13.64 -11.08 5.15
CA ASP A 182 14.43 -12.01 5.98
C ASP A 182 15.86 -12.17 5.43
N ASP A 183 16.01 -12.30 4.12
CA ASP A 183 17.31 -12.37 3.45
C ASP A 183 18.12 -11.08 3.64
N VAL A 184 17.48 -9.91 3.53
CA VAL A 184 18.12 -8.60 3.79
C VAL A 184 18.58 -8.50 5.24
N SER A 185 17.76 -8.91 6.21
CA SER A 185 18.12 -8.94 7.63
C SER A 185 19.31 -9.85 7.89
N CYS A 186 19.32 -11.04 7.30
CA CYS A 186 20.45 -11.98 7.39
C CYS A 186 21.73 -11.36 6.79
N LYS A 187 21.65 -10.75 5.60
CA LYS A 187 22.78 -10.08 4.95
C LYS A 187 23.30 -8.87 5.73
N ALA A 188 22.42 -8.11 6.37
CA ALA A 188 22.79 -7.04 7.27
C ALA A 188 23.61 -7.56 8.45
N SER A 189 23.17 -8.64 9.09
CA SER A 189 23.90 -9.29 10.17
C SER A 189 25.29 -9.80 9.73
N GLU A 190 25.36 -10.52 8.59
CA GLU A 190 26.61 -10.98 8.00
C GLU A 190 27.57 -9.81 7.69
N SER A 191 27.04 -8.67 7.19
CA SER A 191 27.81 -7.47 6.87
C SER A 191 28.34 -6.78 8.12
N ALA A 192 27.56 -6.72 9.20
CA ALA A 192 28.00 -6.21 10.49
C ALA A 192 29.15 -7.05 11.08
N ASP A 193 29.04 -8.38 11.01
CA ASP A 193 30.09 -9.28 11.46
C ASP A 193 31.37 -9.14 10.62
N ALA A 194 31.24 -9.04 9.29
CA ALA A 194 32.37 -8.80 8.40
C ALA A 194 33.04 -7.45 8.68
N SER A 195 32.27 -6.41 8.98
CA SER A 195 32.78 -5.09 9.34
C SER A 195 33.55 -5.11 10.64
N ARG A 196 33.07 -5.81 11.66
CA ARG A 196 33.81 -6.02 12.92
C ARG A 196 35.13 -6.75 12.68
N ASP A 197 35.13 -7.76 11.82
CA ASP A 197 36.32 -8.52 11.46
C ASP A 197 37.35 -7.65 10.73
N ILE A 198 36.92 -6.77 9.82
CA ILE A 198 37.75 -5.77 9.15
C ILE A 198 38.37 -4.82 10.19
N ASN A 199 37.56 -4.31 11.14
CA ASN A 199 38.03 -3.43 12.20
C ASN A 199 39.13 -4.09 13.07
N ILE A 200 38.93 -5.36 13.46
CA ILE A 200 39.94 -6.13 14.23
C ILE A 200 41.23 -6.29 13.43
N ARG A 201 41.12 -6.61 12.13
CA ARG A 201 42.30 -6.76 11.26
C ARG A 201 43.02 -5.43 11.04
N ALA A 202 42.30 -4.34 10.88
CA ALA A 202 42.82 -3.00 10.73
C ALA A 202 43.54 -2.53 12.01
N ASP A 203 42.98 -2.78 13.19
CA ASP A 203 43.63 -2.49 14.48
C ASP A 203 44.91 -3.28 14.63
N LYS A 204 44.92 -4.57 14.28
CA LYS A 204 46.12 -5.39 14.30
C LYS A 204 47.17 -4.88 13.32
N LEU A 205 46.78 -4.48 12.11
CA LEU A 205 47.67 -3.89 11.10
C LEU A 205 48.27 -2.58 11.64
N TYR A 206 47.46 -1.68 12.17
CA TYR A 206 47.88 -0.44 12.79
C TYR A 206 48.95 -0.68 13.85
N LYS A 207 48.66 -1.54 14.83
CA LYS A 207 49.62 -1.86 15.94
C LYS A 207 50.91 -2.48 15.43
N SER A 208 50.81 -3.39 14.46
CA SER A 208 51.99 -4.04 13.86
C SER A 208 52.83 -3.06 13.08
N THR A 209 52.20 -2.18 12.30
CA THR A 209 52.89 -1.17 11.48
C THR A 209 53.62 -0.14 12.37
N VAL A 210 52.94 0.38 13.40
CA VAL A 210 53.55 1.30 14.38
C VAL A 210 54.74 0.65 15.10
N ALA A 211 54.64 -0.63 15.45
CA ALA A 211 55.75 -1.37 16.04
C ALA A 211 56.92 -1.53 15.06
N SER A 212 56.64 -1.86 13.79
CA SER A 212 57.65 -2.00 12.74
C SER A 212 58.32 -0.66 12.42
N GLN A 213 57.54 0.44 12.36
CA GLN A 213 58.05 1.79 12.18
C GLN A 213 59.05 2.16 13.27
N LYS A 214 58.70 1.97 14.54
CA LYS A 214 59.62 2.20 15.69
C LYS A 214 60.86 1.33 15.62
N GLN A 215 60.73 0.08 15.18
CA GLN A 215 61.88 -0.80 15.03
C GLN A 215 62.80 -0.34 13.88
N ALA A 216 62.21 0.07 12.75
CA ALA A 216 62.97 0.61 11.61
C ALA A 216 63.70 1.91 12.00
N GLU A 217 63.02 2.83 12.73
CA GLU A 217 63.64 4.05 13.27
C GLU A 217 64.82 3.73 14.19
N LYS A 218 64.64 2.75 15.07
CA LYS A 218 65.76 2.30 15.96
C LYS A 218 66.97 1.73 15.19
N VAL A 219 66.63 0.88 14.15
CA VAL A 219 67.70 0.32 13.29
C VAL A 219 68.38 1.43 12.50
N TYR A 220 67.62 2.39 11.95
CA TYR A 220 68.17 3.57 11.28
C TYR A 220 69.16 4.34 12.17
N HIS A 221 68.75 4.70 13.39
CA HIS A 221 69.63 5.43 14.32
C HIS A 221 70.82 4.62 14.72
N SER A 222 70.68 3.31 14.93
CA SER A 222 71.86 2.44 15.24
C SER A 222 72.79 2.39 14.07
N ALA A 223 72.32 2.14 12.85
CA ALA A 223 73.19 2.05 11.67
C ALA A 223 73.87 3.39 11.32
N ALA A 224 73.10 4.53 11.48
CA ALA A 224 73.71 5.86 11.31
C ALA A 224 74.82 6.13 12.31
N GLY A 225 74.59 5.78 13.59
CA GLY A 225 75.64 5.91 14.63
C GLY A 225 76.85 5.00 14.40
N GLU A 226 76.59 3.75 13.96
CA GLU A 226 77.72 2.83 13.62
C GLU A 226 78.57 3.33 12.45
N LEU A 227 77.86 3.90 11.41
CA LEU A 227 78.50 4.49 10.26
C LEU A 227 79.39 5.71 10.69
N GLU A 228 78.80 6.59 11.50
CA GLU A 228 79.56 7.74 12.06
C GLU A 228 80.80 7.30 12.84
N HIS A 229 80.63 6.30 13.71
CA HIS A 229 81.74 5.73 14.46
C HIS A 229 82.78 5.14 13.52
N ALA A 230 82.43 4.36 12.51
CA ALA A 230 83.35 3.80 11.53
C ALA A 230 84.08 4.88 10.77
N LEU A 231 83.46 6.02 10.45
CA LEU A 231 84.14 7.17 9.81
C LEU A 231 85.14 7.85 10.74
N GLN A 232 84.85 7.96 12.03
CA GLN A 232 85.83 8.47 13.04
C GLN A 232 87.02 7.58 13.13
N GLU A 233 86.89 6.25 13.02
CA GLU A 233 88.00 5.34 13.01
C GLU A 233 88.90 5.52 11.78
N VAL A 234 88.38 5.95 10.63
CA VAL A 234 89.13 6.27 9.41
C VAL A 234 90.03 7.46 9.62
N GLU A 235 89.70 8.44 10.49
CA GLU A 235 90.62 9.55 10.84
C GLU A 235 91.93 9.03 11.44
N LYS A 236 91.90 7.89 12.19
CA LYS A 236 93.11 7.27 12.71
C LYS A 236 94.02 6.69 11.61
N ILE A 237 93.43 6.29 10.48
CA ILE A 237 94.18 5.80 9.30
C ILE A 237 94.98 6.94 8.68
N GLU A 238 94.49 8.17 8.66
CA GLU A 238 95.29 9.35 8.22
C GLU A 238 96.53 9.61 9.11
N VAL A 239 96.42 9.30 10.42
CA VAL A 239 97.60 9.33 11.32
C VAL A 239 98.62 8.25 10.90
N ILE A 240 98.12 7.02 10.55
CA ILE A 240 99.02 5.94 10.11
C ILE A 240 99.67 6.32 8.79
N LYS A 241 98.97 6.97 7.86
CA LYS A 241 99.47 7.48 6.59
C LYS A 241 100.58 8.52 6.81
N THR A 242 100.40 9.42 7.81
CA THR A 242 101.39 10.43 8.16
C THR A 242 102.63 9.76 8.77
N LEU A 243 102.44 8.82 9.70
CA LEU A 243 103.55 8.06 10.31
C LEU A 243 104.31 7.23 9.23
N SER A 244 103.58 6.60 8.31
CA SER A 244 104.22 5.88 7.19
C SER A 244 105.03 6.79 6.29
N ARG A 245 104.58 8.01 6.01
CA ARG A 245 105.31 9.00 5.24
C ARG A 245 106.61 9.40 6.01
N GLU A 246 106.50 9.65 7.31
CA GLU A 246 107.70 9.98 8.16
C GLU A 246 108.67 8.82 8.16
N ILE A 247 108.23 7.55 8.28
CA ILE A 247 109.12 6.37 8.18
C ILE A 247 109.80 6.33 6.81
N GLY A 248 109.05 6.62 5.71
CA GLY A 248 109.58 6.74 4.35
C GLY A 248 110.70 7.79 4.26
N GLU A 249 110.49 8.98 4.85
CA GLU A 249 111.47 10.03 4.92
C GLU A 249 112.75 9.61 5.73
N ILE A 250 112.55 8.92 6.82
CA ILE A 250 113.64 8.35 7.63
C ILE A 250 114.43 7.30 6.81
N ALA A 251 113.72 6.39 6.14
CA ALA A 251 114.34 5.40 5.25
C ALA A 251 115.11 6.04 4.11
N GLY A 252 114.56 7.10 3.48
CA GLY A 252 115.21 7.89 2.44
C GLY A 252 116.53 8.57 2.98
N LYS A 253 116.42 9.20 4.13
CA LYS A 253 117.63 9.79 4.78
C LYS A 253 118.64 8.71 5.16
N THR A 254 118.22 7.57 5.68
CA THR A 254 119.12 6.46 6.02
C THR A 254 119.81 5.90 4.79
N ASN A 255 119.08 5.78 3.68
CA ASN A 255 119.66 5.35 2.39
C ASN A 255 120.74 6.32 1.92
N LEU A 256 120.48 7.64 1.99
CA LEU A 256 121.49 8.64 1.67
C LEU A 256 122.72 8.60 2.60
N ILE A 257 122.55 8.41 3.93
CA ILE A 257 123.62 8.26 4.92
C ILE A 257 124.46 7.02 4.61
N ALA A 258 123.76 5.88 4.36
CA ALA A 258 124.36 4.61 4.00
C ALA A 258 125.15 4.70 2.69
N LEU A 259 124.64 5.40 1.67
CA LEU A 259 125.27 5.65 0.39
C LEU A 259 126.53 6.49 0.61
N ASN A 260 126.44 7.58 1.38
CA ASN A 260 127.64 8.39 1.73
C ASN A 260 128.67 7.62 2.51
N ALA A 261 128.25 6.78 3.48
CA ALA A 261 129.15 5.92 4.25
C ALA A 261 129.79 4.87 3.32
N ALA A 262 129.06 4.25 2.38
CA ALA A 262 129.64 3.31 1.43
C ALA A 262 130.65 3.96 0.52
N ILE A 263 130.36 5.21 0.04
CA ILE A 263 131.32 5.98 -0.75
C ILE A 263 132.60 6.25 0.04
N GLU A 264 132.52 6.70 1.30
CA GLU A 264 133.72 7.01 2.13
C GLU A 264 134.44 5.75 2.53
N ALA A 265 133.72 4.63 2.81
CA ALA A 265 134.38 3.36 3.08
C ALA A 265 135.14 2.80 1.85
N ALA A 266 134.58 2.97 0.63
CA ALA A 266 135.35 2.63 -0.60
C ALA A 266 136.52 3.54 -0.82
N ARG A 267 136.45 4.79 -0.38
CA ARG A 267 137.57 5.76 -0.46
C ARG A 267 138.71 5.45 0.51
N ALA A 268 138.41 4.76 1.66
CA ALA A 268 139.42 4.32 2.62
C ALA A 268 140.11 3.04 2.20
N GLY A 269 139.82 2.45 1.05
CA GLY A 269 140.50 1.27 0.50
C GLY A 269 140.39 0.01 1.37
N ASP A 270 141.49 -0.75 1.57
CA ASP A 270 141.49 -2.00 2.37
C ASP A 270 141.05 -1.85 3.83
N ALA A 271 141.29 -0.67 4.47
CA ALA A 271 140.81 -0.37 5.82
C ALA A 271 139.31 -0.17 5.96
N GLY A 272 138.64 0.15 4.86
CA GLY A 272 137.20 0.40 4.84
C GLY A 272 136.36 -0.81 4.47
N ARG A 273 136.89 -1.98 4.08
CA ARG A 273 136.11 -3.15 3.57
C ARG A 273 135.02 -3.62 4.52
N GLY A 274 135.25 -3.67 5.83
CA GLY A 274 134.21 -4.04 6.79
C GLY A 274 133.05 -3.01 6.88
N PHE A 275 133.42 -1.72 6.80
CA PHE A 275 132.45 -0.63 6.76
C PHE A 275 131.68 -0.57 5.43
N THR A 276 132.26 -0.92 4.30
CA THR A 276 131.60 -1.01 3.02
C THR A 276 130.43 -2.04 3.07
N VAL A 277 130.70 -3.24 3.58
CA VAL A 277 129.70 -4.28 3.73
C VAL A 277 128.53 -3.85 4.64
N VAL A 278 128.83 -3.24 5.77
CA VAL A 278 127.79 -2.74 6.70
C VAL A 278 126.96 -1.60 6.07
N SER A 279 127.66 -0.67 5.39
CA SER A 279 126.98 0.46 4.72
C SER A 279 126.13 -0.03 3.59
N GLU A 280 126.56 -1.02 2.80
CA GLU A 280 125.76 -1.59 1.73
C GLU A 280 124.53 -2.35 2.34
N GLU A 281 124.67 -3.09 3.44
CA GLU A 281 123.55 -3.76 4.12
C GLU A 281 122.59 -2.75 4.73
N VAL A 282 123.05 -1.65 5.33
CA VAL A 282 122.20 -0.57 5.81
C VAL A 282 121.41 0.11 4.62
N ARG A 283 122.13 0.29 3.48
CA ARG A 283 121.50 0.81 2.27
C ARG A 283 120.38 -0.09 1.74
N ASN A 284 120.64 -1.41 1.68
CA ASN A 284 119.67 -2.40 1.27
C ASN A 284 118.49 -2.50 2.24
N LEU A 285 118.72 -2.39 3.55
CA LEU A 285 117.65 -2.31 4.55
C LEU A 285 116.80 -1.04 4.42
N ALA A 286 117.46 0.11 4.12
CA ALA A 286 116.78 1.37 3.92
C ALA A 286 115.91 1.32 2.64
N GLU A 287 116.47 0.76 1.58
CA GLU A 287 115.74 0.58 0.32
C GLU A 287 114.59 -0.38 0.48
N SER A 288 114.76 -1.54 1.19
CA SER A 288 113.67 -2.47 1.53
C SER A 288 112.58 -1.80 2.41
N SER A 289 113.03 -0.96 3.36
CA SER A 289 112.11 -0.18 4.18
C SER A 289 111.23 0.80 3.34
N GLN A 290 111.93 1.49 2.37
CA GLN A 290 111.23 2.38 1.44
C GLN A 290 110.16 1.63 0.64
N VAL A 291 110.45 0.49 0.04
CA VAL A 291 109.50 -0.35 -0.71
C VAL A 291 108.35 -0.83 0.21
N THR A 292 108.68 -1.15 1.48
CA THR A 292 107.63 -1.57 2.43
C THR A 292 106.71 -0.41 2.79
N VAL A 293 107.22 0.79 2.98
CA VAL A 293 106.41 1.99 3.23
C VAL A 293 105.49 2.32 2.03
N GLU A 294 106.04 2.22 0.80
CA GLU A 294 105.21 2.40 -0.41
C GLU A 294 104.08 1.41 -0.44
N LYS A 295 104.30 0.13 -0.13
CA LYS A 295 103.24 -0.87 -0.02
C LYS A 295 102.20 -0.53 1.06
N ILE A 296 102.69 -0.08 2.27
CA ILE A 296 101.79 0.33 3.35
C ILE A 296 100.94 1.51 2.90
N GLN A 297 101.54 2.55 2.28
CA GLN A 297 100.79 3.71 1.78
C GLN A 297 99.70 3.31 0.70
N LYS A 298 100.05 2.37 -0.19
CA LYS A 298 99.12 1.84 -1.16
C LYS A 298 97.94 1.15 -0.49
N VAL A 299 98.22 0.23 0.47
CA VAL A 299 97.14 -0.49 1.22
C VAL A 299 96.28 0.50 2.02
N ILE A 300 96.88 1.52 2.64
CA ILE A 300 96.15 2.58 3.32
C ILE A 300 95.20 3.30 2.34
N GLY A 301 95.66 3.67 1.15
CA GLY A 301 94.87 4.29 0.12
C GLY A 301 93.64 3.42 -0.29
N GLU A 302 93.92 2.12 -0.55
CA GLU A 302 92.85 1.16 -0.90
C GLU A 302 91.80 0.99 0.23
N VAL A 303 92.25 1.02 1.52
CA VAL A 303 91.33 0.95 2.68
C VAL A 303 90.51 2.23 2.79
N VAL A 304 91.10 3.42 2.64
CA VAL A 304 90.37 4.70 2.68
C VAL A 304 89.37 4.76 1.57
N ASP A 305 89.72 4.37 0.32
CA ASP A 305 88.80 4.35 -0.83
C ASP A 305 87.68 3.37 -0.58
N SER A 306 87.92 2.19 -0.01
CA SER A 306 86.91 1.19 0.32
C SER A 306 85.94 1.69 1.39
N VAL A 307 86.42 2.38 2.42
CA VAL A 307 85.54 2.95 3.46
C VAL A 307 84.73 4.13 2.93
N MET A 308 85.32 4.96 2.05
CA MET A 308 84.56 6.03 1.40
C MET A 308 83.46 5.49 0.51
N ALA A 309 83.69 4.41 -0.27
CA ALA A 309 82.67 3.73 -1.04
C ALA A 309 81.60 3.12 -0.14
N LEU A 310 81.98 2.53 1.01
CA LEU A 310 81.06 2.03 2.03
C LEU A 310 80.17 3.17 2.60
N LYS A 311 80.82 4.32 2.94
CA LYS A 311 80.06 5.53 3.38
C LYS A 311 78.97 5.95 2.40
N ASP A 312 79.35 6.08 1.12
CA ASP A 312 78.36 6.52 0.07
C ASP A 312 77.29 5.51 -0.10
N SER A 313 77.59 4.22 -0.10
CA SER A 313 76.57 3.16 -0.24
C SER A 313 75.69 3.09 0.99
N SER A 314 76.24 3.14 2.21
CA SER A 314 75.47 3.15 3.47
C SER A 314 74.63 4.44 3.60
N GLY A 315 75.21 5.59 3.20
CA GLY A 315 74.50 6.88 3.19
C GLY A 315 73.24 6.80 2.33
N ARG A 316 73.33 6.28 1.09
CA ARG A 316 72.18 6.07 0.22
C ARG A 316 71.14 5.09 0.81
N LEU A 317 71.59 4.04 1.48
CA LEU A 317 70.72 3.10 2.15
C LEU A 317 69.95 3.76 3.32
N LEU A 318 70.66 4.55 4.14
CA LEU A 318 70.05 5.29 5.25
C LEU A 318 69.07 6.33 4.73
N GLU A 319 69.36 7.03 3.65
CA GLU A 319 68.47 7.99 3.01
C GLU A 319 67.22 7.28 2.47
N PHE A 320 67.37 6.15 1.79
CA PHE A 320 66.24 5.31 1.36
C PHE A 320 65.35 4.88 2.53
N VAL A 321 65.96 4.42 3.64
CA VAL A 321 65.17 4.04 4.81
C VAL A 321 64.41 5.24 5.39
N ARG A 322 65.06 6.41 5.49
CA ARG A 322 64.45 7.62 6.05
C ARG A 322 63.36 8.20 5.17
N GLU A 323 63.57 8.26 3.85
CA GLU A 323 62.66 8.97 2.95
C GLU A 323 61.57 8.05 2.38
N GLU A 324 61.89 6.84 1.99
CA GLU A 324 60.94 5.92 1.40
C GLU A 324 60.33 4.98 2.43
N VAL A 325 61.16 4.25 3.19
CA VAL A 325 60.60 3.23 4.11
C VAL A 325 59.78 3.85 5.24
N MET A 326 60.19 4.98 5.79
CA MET A 326 59.41 5.67 6.84
C MET A 326 58.14 6.25 6.28
N THR A 327 58.13 6.82 5.05
CA THR A 327 56.92 7.30 4.36
C THR A 327 55.98 6.17 4.06
N ASP A 328 56.48 4.99 3.68
CA ASP A 328 55.65 3.80 3.46
C ASP A 328 54.96 3.35 4.75
N TYR A 329 55.69 3.37 5.90
CA TYR A 329 55.04 3.08 7.19
C TYR A 329 53.98 4.10 7.55
N ASP A 330 54.19 5.40 7.35
CA ASP A 330 53.17 6.44 7.58
C ASP A 330 51.96 6.22 6.72
N THR A 331 52.18 5.85 5.45
CA THR A 331 51.10 5.51 4.52
C THR A 331 50.33 4.27 5.00
N MET A 332 51.00 3.22 5.46
CA MET A 332 50.36 2.02 5.99
C MET A 332 49.58 2.30 7.28
N VAL A 333 50.09 3.16 8.16
CA VAL A 333 49.37 3.61 9.37
C VAL A 333 48.10 4.32 8.98
N SER A 334 48.17 5.31 8.09
CA SER A 334 47.02 6.05 7.58
C SER A 334 46.00 5.14 6.90
N THR A 335 46.48 4.16 6.12
CA THR A 335 45.61 3.16 5.47
C THR A 335 44.87 2.29 6.48
N ALA A 336 45.59 1.85 7.55
CA ALA A 336 44.99 1.06 8.62
C ALA A 336 43.89 1.87 9.37
N GLU A 337 44.16 3.15 9.66
CA GLU A 337 43.18 4.06 10.27
C GLU A 337 41.94 4.27 9.35
N GLN A 338 42.19 4.37 8.03
CA GLN A 338 41.07 4.49 7.07
C GLN A 338 40.24 3.22 7.07
N TYR A 339 40.84 2.04 7.07
CA TYR A 339 40.11 0.77 7.16
C TYR A 339 39.29 0.65 8.46
N GLN A 340 39.76 1.18 9.59
CA GLN A 340 38.98 1.23 10.82
C GLN A 340 37.74 2.11 10.66
N LYS A 341 37.89 3.30 10.03
CA LYS A 341 36.79 4.22 9.77
C LYS A 341 35.77 3.60 8.80
N ASP A 342 36.26 2.98 7.74
CA ASP A 342 35.44 2.31 6.75
C ASP A 342 34.65 1.16 7.38
N ALA A 343 35.30 0.35 8.21
CA ALA A 343 34.61 -0.72 8.93
C ALA A 343 33.53 -0.19 9.87
N PHE A 344 33.78 0.89 10.58
CA PHE A 344 32.79 1.51 11.45
C PHE A 344 31.60 2.07 10.65
N PHE A 345 31.86 2.66 9.49
CA PHE A 345 30.84 3.17 8.58
C PHE A 345 29.96 2.03 8.03
N PHE A 346 30.57 0.92 7.60
CA PHE A 346 29.83 -0.24 7.10
C PHE A 346 29.06 -0.97 8.21
N ASP A 347 29.57 -1.02 9.44
CA ASP A 347 28.82 -1.55 10.59
C ASP A 347 27.56 -0.72 10.87
N GLY A 348 27.66 0.62 10.74
CA GLY A 348 26.51 1.52 10.82
C GLY A 348 25.48 1.25 9.73
N ILE A 349 25.92 1.16 8.46
CA ILE A 349 25.00 0.82 7.33
C ILE A 349 24.32 -0.53 7.56
N ALA A 350 25.05 -1.53 8.00
CA ALA A 350 24.49 -2.85 8.27
C ALA A 350 23.45 -2.80 9.38
N THR A 351 23.68 -2.03 10.42
CA THR A 351 22.75 -1.81 11.53
C THR A 351 21.46 -1.13 11.04
N ASP A 352 21.59 -0.05 10.25
CA ASP A 352 20.45 0.68 9.68
C ASP A 352 19.65 -0.20 8.72
N LEU A 353 20.35 -1.03 7.93
CA LEU A 353 19.70 -1.97 7.01
C LEU A 353 18.91 -3.06 7.77
N GLY A 354 19.47 -3.56 8.87
CA GLY A 354 18.78 -4.48 9.76
C GLY A 354 17.52 -3.88 10.36
N ALA A 355 17.58 -2.65 10.88
CA ALA A 355 16.44 -1.93 11.41
C ALA A 355 15.36 -1.67 10.32
N SER A 356 15.79 -1.31 9.11
CA SER A 356 14.87 -1.12 7.97
C SER A 356 14.19 -2.44 7.57
N ALA A 357 14.89 -3.56 7.63
CA ALA A 357 14.31 -4.88 7.38
C ALA A 357 13.26 -5.24 8.44
N GLU A 358 13.52 -4.97 9.72
CA GLU A 358 12.54 -5.20 10.80
C GLU A 358 11.28 -4.34 10.60
N GLU A 359 11.42 -3.05 10.23
CA GLU A 359 10.28 -2.16 9.95
C GLU A 359 9.48 -2.63 8.73
N MET A 360 10.17 -3.09 7.66
CA MET A 360 9.50 -3.68 6.50
C MET A 360 8.76 -4.97 6.88
N GLY A 361 9.35 -5.82 7.70
CA GLY A 361 8.71 -7.03 8.22
C GLY A 361 7.40 -6.72 8.94
N ALA A 362 7.42 -5.76 9.87
CA ALA A 362 6.22 -5.30 10.57
C ALA A 362 5.16 -4.74 9.59
N SER A 363 5.58 -3.99 8.55
CA SER A 363 4.67 -3.46 7.53
C SER A 363 4.02 -4.57 6.70
N ILE A 364 4.73 -5.65 6.41
CA ILE A 364 4.20 -6.82 5.71
C ILE A 364 3.17 -7.56 6.59
N GLU A 365 3.44 -7.72 7.87
CA GLU A 365 2.47 -8.33 8.80
C GLU A 365 1.17 -7.52 8.87
N GLU A 366 1.26 -6.19 8.94
CA GLU A 366 0.10 -5.28 8.92
C GLU A 366 -0.66 -5.37 7.57
N MET A 367 0.07 -5.47 6.46
CA MET A 367 -0.51 -5.66 5.13
C MET A 367 -1.28 -6.98 5.05
N LEU A 368 -0.71 -8.09 5.51
CA LEU A 368 -1.38 -9.39 5.54
C LEU A 368 -2.63 -9.38 6.41
N ALA A 369 -2.60 -8.72 7.57
CA ALA A 369 -3.79 -8.53 8.42
C ALA A 369 -4.88 -7.71 7.72
N SER A 370 -4.48 -6.68 6.97
CA SER A 370 -5.39 -5.86 6.16
C SER A 370 -6.02 -6.67 5.03
N LEU A 371 -5.25 -7.50 4.34
CA LEU A 371 -5.75 -8.41 3.29
C LEU A 371 -6.73 -9.45 3.84
N GLN A 372 -6.49 -9.97 5.04
CA GLN A 372 -7.45 -10.84 5.74
C GLN A 372 -8.78 -10.13 5.98
N THR A 373 -8.72 -8.85 6.35
CA THR A 373 -9.92 -8.02 6.53
C THR A 373 -10.66 -7.81 5.20
N VAL A 374 -9.93 -7.49 4.12
CA VAL A 374 -10.51 -7.36 2.76
C VAL A 374 -11.16 -8.68 2.32
N SER A 375 -10.51 -9.81 2.55
CA SER A 375 -11.08 -11.13 2.24
C SER A 375 -12.38 -11.40 3.00
N SER A 376 -12.43 -11.04 4.29
CA SER A 376 -13.65 -11.14 5.10
C SER A 376 -14.77 -10.23 4.58
N LEU A 377 -14.43 -8.99 4.18
CA LEU A 377 -15.39 -8.05 3.58
C LEU A 377 -15.94 -8.58 2.25
N ASN A 378 -15.09 -9.14 1.40
CA ASN A 378 -15.53 -9.76 0.13
C ASN A 378 -16.56 -10.88 0.39
N ASN A 379 -16.32 -11.74 1.38
CA ASN A 379 -17.29 -12.77 1.75
C ASN A 379 -18.63 -12.18 2.25
N THR A 380 -18.56 -11.12 3.07
CA THR A 380 -19.78 -10.42 3.54
C THR A 380 -20.55 -9.81 2.37
N ILE A 381 -19.85 -9.20 1.39
CA ILE A 381 -20.50 -8.65 0.19
C ILE A 381 -21.20 -9.75 -0.60
N VAL A 382 -20.59 -10.92 -0.77
CA VAL A 382 -21.25 -12.07 -1.43
C VAL A 382 -22.53 -12.48 -0.68
N GLU A 383 -22.51 -12.52 0.64
CA GLU A 383 -23.70 -12.82 1.44
C GLU A 383 -24.79 -11.76 1.26
N GLU A 384 -24.41 -10.47 1.24
CA GLU A 384 -25.36 -9.38 1.03
C GLU A 384 -25.94 -9.38 -0.39
N VAL A 385 -25.14 -9.67 -1.41
CA VAL A 385 -25.61 -9.83 -2.80
C VAL A 385 -26.68 -10.94 -2.87
N ASN A 386 -26.42 -12.09 -2.26
CA ASN A 386 -27.38 -13.19 -2.20
C ASN A 386 -28.68 -12.79 -1.46
N HIS A 387 -28.55 -12.01 -0.39
CA HIS A 387 -29.70 -11.49 0.36
C HIS A 387 -30.53 -10.52 -0.49
N VAL A 388 -29.87 -9.60 -1.22
CA VAL A 388 -30.54 -8.67 -2.14
C VAL A 388 -31.23 -9.44 -3.26
N ALA A 389 -30.56 -10.43 -3.88
CA ALA A 389 -31.18 -11.28 -4.91
C ALA A 389 -32.46 -11.99 -4.41
N GLY A 390 -32.42 -12.51 -3.18
CA GLY A 390 -33.58 -13.09 -2.53
C GLY A 390 -34.74 -12.09 -2.28
N ALA A 391 -34.39 -10.86 -1.88
CA ALA A 391 -35.37 -9.77 -1.72
C ALA A 391 -36.02 -9.35 -3.06
N MET A 392 -35.19 -9.29 -4.12
CA MET A 392 -35.68 -9.00 -5.49
C MET A 392 -36.65 -10.08 -5.97
N GLN A 393 -36.31 -11.35 -5.76
CA GLN A 393 -37.23 -12.46 -6.10
C GLN A 393 -38.56 -12.34 -5.38
N ASN A 394 -38.56 -12.01 -4.09
CA ASN A 394 -39.77 -11.80 -3.31
C ASN A 394 -40.55 -10.59 -3.81
N THR A 395 -39.88 -9.52 -4.22
CA THR A 395 -40.50 -8.32 -4.79
C THR A 395 -41.15 -8.62 -6.14
N ASN A 396 -40.49 -9.43 -6.97
CA ASN A 396 -41.04 -9.88 -8.26
C ASN A 396 -42.35 -10.69 -8.06
N VAL A 397 -42.33 -11.68 -7.13
CA VAL A 397 -43.54 -12.44 -6.78
C VAL A 397 -44.64 -11.53 -6.26
N GLY A 398 -44.32 -10.54 -5.42
CA GLY A 398 -45.27 -9.52 -4.93
C GLY A 398 -45.86 -8.68 -6.07
N SER A 399 -45.01 -8.25 -7.02
CA SER A 399 -45.42 -7.49 -8.19
C SER A 399 -46.42 -8.28 -9.07
N GLU A 400 -46.14 -9.56 -9.34
CA GLU A 400 -47.05 -10.42 -10.09
C GLU A 400 -48.42 -10.58 -9.40
N GLU A 401 -48.44 -10.70 -8.06
CA GLU A 401 -49.67 -10.78 -7.29
C GLU A 401 -50.47 -9.48 -7.38
N ILE A 402 -49.82 -8.33 -7.35
CA ILE A 402 -50.42 -7.00 -7.51
C ILE A 402 -51.03 -6.87 -8.91
N LEU A 403 -50.25 -7.19 -9.97
CA LEU A 403 -50.73 -7.17 -11.35
C LEU A 403 -52.01 -8.02 -11.51
N ARG A 404 -52.06 -9.20 -10.90
CA ARG A 404 -53.25 -10.04 -10.87
C ARG A 404 -54.43 -9.35 -10.18
N LYS A 405 -54.20 -8.69 -9.04
CA LYS A 405 -55.26 -7.96 -8.29
C LYS A 405 -55.75 -6.76 -9.08
N MET A 406 -54.87 -6.02 -9.77
CA MET A 406 -55.25 -4.91 -10.66
C MET A 406 -56.13 -5.37 -11.81
N SER A 407 -55.83 -6.50 -12.45
CA SER A 407 -56.66 -7.11 -13.48
C SER A 407 -58.07 -7.49 -12.98
N ILE A 408 -58.21 -7.95 -11.74
CA ILE A 408 -59.48 -8.22 -11.10
C ILE A 408 -60.23 -6.91 -10.83
N MET A 409 -59.54 -5.88 -10.35
CA MET A 409 -60.12 -4.57 -10.04
C MET A 409 -60.63 -3.86 -11.28
N GLU A 410 -59.89 -3.91 -12.42
CA GLU A 410 -60.31 -3.39 -13.70
C GLU A 410 -61.59 -4.09 -14.20
N ARG A 411 -61.61 -5.43 -14.11
CA ARG A 411 -62.86 -6.20 -14.49
C ARG A 411 -64.07 -5.84 -13.64
N SER A 412 -63.84 -5.71 -12.31
CA SER A 412 -64.94 -5.35 -11.39
C SER A 412 -65.47 -3.93 -11.64
N SER A 413 -64.55 -3.00 -11.91
CA SER A 413 -64.89 -1.62 -12.28
C SER A 413 -65.67 -1.55 -13.58
N ARG A 414 -65.20 -2.30 -14.61
CA ARG A 414 -65.93 -2.39 -15.88
C ARG A 414 -67.37 -3.00 -15.70
N SER A 415 -67.51 -4.05 -14.89
CA SER A 415 -68.81 -4.64 -14.56
C SER A 415 -69.71 -3.66 -13.82
N LEU A 416 -69.17 -2.85 -12.90
CA LEU A 416 -69.91 -1.77 -12.22
C LEU A 416 -70.36 -0.70 -13.22
N GLN A 417 -69.54 -0.30 -14.18
CA GLN A 417 -69.89 0.63 -15.24
C GLN A 417 -70.99 0.05 -16.14
N GLU A 418 -70.87 -1.22 -16.50
CA GLU A 418 -71.95 -1.90 -17.31
C GLU A 418 -73.24 -1.95 -16.54
N ILE A 419 -73.26 -2.31 -15.27
CA ILE A 419 -74.46 -2.32 -14.42
C ILE A 419 -75.08 -0.93 -14.30
N THR A 420 -74.25 0.11 -14.05
CA THR A 420 -74.73 1.49 -13.95
C THR A 420 -75.18 2.04 -15.26
N ALA A 421 -74.60 1.65 -16.40
CA ALA A 421 -75.03 2.04 -17.75
C ALA A 421 -76.34 1.40 -18.17
N ALA A 422 -76.67 0.26 -17.53
CA ALA A 422 -77.99 -0.37 -17.77
C ALA A 422 -79.20 0.47 -17.24
N PHE A 423 -78.89 1.36 -16.29
CA PHE A 423 -79.88 2.31 -15.80
C PHE A 423 -79.96 3.53 -16.74
N ARG A 424 -81.04 3.73 -17.38
CA ARG A 424 -81.34 4.97 -18.15
C ARG A 424 -81.60 6.10 -17.14
N VAL A 425 -80.61 6.93 -16.94
CA VAL A 425 -80.70 8.08 -16.02
C VAL A 425 -80.92 9.37 -16.79
#